data_c1e6f465d671cb683e4fa9b3ee1aee0e
#
_entry.id   c1e6f465d671cb683e4fa9b3ee1aee0e
#
_cell.length_a   1.000
_cell.length_b   1.000
_cell.length_c   1.000
_cell.angle_alpha   90.00
_cell.angle_beta   90.00
_cell.angle_gamma   90.00
#
_symmetry.space_group_name_H-M   'P 1'
#
loop_
_entity.id
_entity.type
_entity.pdbx_description
1 polymer ?
#
loop_
_entity_poly.entity_id
_entity_poly.type
_entity_poly.pdbx_seq_one_letter_code
_entity_poly.pdbx_strand_id
1 'polypeptide(L)'
;MKKLMAMMMALMLCVGLLAGCGGSSGGASTGGGDAGGSETKEVVDVTVTVWGPQEDQSDDNGKWLQTQCEAFAAAHPEWNITFKYGVCSEGDAKTNIGTDPSVGADVYMFANDQIPDLLKTGGLAELGGSNVETMKANNSETTVNTVTYDGSVYGFPFTGNTWFMYYDKSVFSDEDVKSLDAMLEKGKVAFPMDNSWYIAAFYVANGCTLFGENGSDADAGFDFSGDKAVAVTNYLVDLIANPNFSNGDVGTNADAKAFFSGTWDYQKAVDAYGENLGIAAAPSITIDGELKQMKAFAGSKAVGVNPATALYKDHPEVAVALAAYLGGTDAQKAHYELRNIIPTDSNITVDDPLAKAQMDAMDFASIVQPLQANMGNYWTPAESMGKELVSGTVTHDNAADKTEAMNTSMNTSAVQ
;
A
#
# COMPACT_ATOMS: atom_id res chain seq x y z
N MET A 1 0.85 -19.03 34.84
CA MET A 1 1.98 -19.42 35.73
C MET A 1 3.18 -19.78 34.89
N LYS A 2 4.21 -18.93 35.02
CA LYS A 2 5.63 -19.19 34.76
C LYS A 2 6.04 -19.71 33.38
N LYS A 3 6.75 -18.92 32.53
CA LYS A 3 8.21 -18.78 32.64
C LYS A 3 8.69 -17.50 31.95
N LEU A 4 9.16 -16.54 32.74
CA LEU A 4 10.21 -15.61 32.38
C LEU A 4 11.48 -16.41 32.12
N MET A 5 12.18 -16.14 31.04
CA MET A 5 13.60 -16.39 30.95
C MET A 5 14.27 -15.34 30.09
N ALA A 6 15.02 -14.49 30.78
CA ALA A 6 15.91 -13.51 30.22
C ALA A 6 16.98 -14.17 29.34
N MET A 7 17.29 -13.56 28.22
CA MET A 7 18.52 -13.84 27.48
C MET A 7 19.26 -12.54 27.23
N MET A 8 20.17 -12.25 28.17
CA MET A 8 21.30 -11.34 27.95
C MET A 8 22.25 -12.00 26.97
N MET A 9 22.65 -11.30 25.91
CA MET A 9 23.80 -11.74 25.14
C MET A 9 24.68 -10.58 24.72
N ALA A 10 25.76 -10.64 25.31
CA ALA A 10 27.10 -10.13 25.15
C ALA A 10 27.45 -9.46 23.81
N LEU A 11 27.87 -8.20 23.96
CA LEU A 11 28.75 -7.47 23.04
C LEU A 11 30.12 -8.14 23.01
N MET A 12 30.59 -8.54 21.84
CA MET A 12 32.01 -8.87 21.60
C MET A 12 32.68 -7.73 20.87
N LEU A 13 33.48 -6.97 21.61
CA LEU A 13 34.48 -6.08 21.07
C LEU A 13 35.61 -6.89 20.40
N CYS A 14 35.84 -6.68 19.12
CA CYS A 14 37.09 -7.07 18.49
C CYS A 14 38.02 -5.85 18.38
N VAL A 15 38.95 -5.74 19.33
CA VAL A 15 40.11 -4.85 19.23
C VAL A 15 41.19 -5.60 18.48
N GLY A 16 41.48 -5.18 17.26
CA GLY A 16 42.62 -5.66 16.48
C GLY A 16 43.85 -4.77 16.70
N LEU A 17 44.76 -5.25 17.51
CA LEU A 17 46.11 -4.70 17.63
C LEU A 17 47.01 -5.20 16.47
N LEU A 18 47.48 -4.28 15.65
CA LEU A 18 48.59 -4.51 14.72
C LEU A 18 49.84 -3.84 15.29
N ALA A 19 50.69 -4.62 15.91
CA ALA A 19 52.06 -4.26 16.18
C ALA A 19 52.95 -4.58 14.96
N GLY A 20 53.62 -3.57 14.45
CA GLY A 20 54.67 -3.71 13.43
C GLY A 20 55.93 -2.98 13.91
N CYS A 21 56.94 -3.73 14.31
CA CYS A 21 58.32 -3.25 14.64
C CYS A 21 59.13 -3.06 13.37
N GLY A 22 59.98 -2.04 13.36
CA GLY A 22 61.13 -2.01 12.44
C GLY A 22 61.86 -0.67 12.30
N GLY A 23 62.85 -0.39 13.14
CA GLY A 23 64.19 -0.02 12.79
C GLY A 23 64.62 1.43 12.48
N SER A 24 65.17 2.08 13.50
CA SER A 24 66.44 2.84 13.59
C SER A 24 66.76 4.06 12.68
N SER A 25 66.94 5.13 13.32
CA SER A 25 68.07 6.09 13.40
C SER A 25 67.79 7.56 13.07
N GLY A 26 67.92 8.37 14.09
CA GLY A 26 68.75 9.60 14.10
C GLY A 26 68.10 10.91 13.61
N GLY A 27 67.87 11.84 14.56
CA GLY A 27 67.79 13.25 14.26
C GLY A 27 66.86 14.04 15.17
N ALA A 28 67.41 14.73 16.16
CA ALA A 28 66.70 15.66 17.03
C ALA A 28 66.27 16.91 16.28
N SER A 29 65.00 17.31 16.45
CA SER A 29 64.58 18.69 16.38
C SER A 29 63.27 18.88 17.14
N THR A 30 63.28 19.87 17.95
CA THR A 30 62.25 20.36 18.86
C THR A 30 61.04 20.92 18.18
N GLY A 31 59.84 20.66 18.73
CA GLY A 31 58.77 21.65 18.71
C GLY A 31 57.45 21.17 18.06
N GLY A 32 56.37 21.20 18.80
CA GLY A 32 54.99 21.25 18.28
C GLY A 32 54.19 20.01 18.58
N GLY A 33 53.54 19.99 19.75
CA GLY A 33 52.49 19.06 20.05
C GLY A 33 51.29 19.31 19.13
N ASP A 34 51.07 18.38 18.21
CA ASP A 34 49.80 18.30 17.52
C ASP A 34 48.96 17.31 18.28
N ALA A 35 48.10 17.88 19.14
CA ALA A 35 47.00 17.16 19.76
C ALA A 35 46.02 16.80 18.64
N GLY A 36 46.04 15.53 18.19
CA GLY A 36 44.99 14.98 17.37
C GLY A 36 43.62 15.26 18.02
N GLY A 37 42.99 16.35 17.63
CA GLY A 37 41.63 16.67 17.99
C GLY A 37 40.74 15.61 17.40
N SER A 38 40.21 14.75 18.25
CA SER A 38 38.95 14.06 17.96
C SER A 38 37.94 15.19 17.76
N GLU A 39 37.58 15.44 16.50
CA GLU A 39 36.40 16.25 16.19
C GLU A 39 35.21 15.51 16.81
N THR A 40 34.81 15.92 18.00
CA THR A 40 33.48 15.61 18.53
C THR A 40 32.50 16.28 17.55
N LYS A 41 31.87 15.51 16.67
CA LYS A 41 30.76 16.02 15.88
C LYS A 41 29.77 16.63 16.85
N GLU A 42 29.45 17.89 16.63
CA GLU A 42 28.47 18.62 17.42
C GLU A 42 27.13 17.91 17.29
N VAL A 43 26.52 17.54 18.41
CA VAL A 43 25.20 16.94 18.45
C VAL A 43 24.17 18.02 18.13
N VAL A 44 23.32 17.79 17.17
CA VAL A 44 22.32 18.76 16.73
C VAL A 44 21.01 18.53 17.47
N ASP A 45 20.51 19.56 18.17
CA ASP A 45 19.20 19.53 18.83
C ASP A 45 18.09 19.77 17.81
N VAL A 46 17.14 18.82 17.67
CA VAL A 46 16.01 18.92 16.77
C VAL A 46 14.70 18.54 17.43
N THR A 47 13.61 19.21 17.03
CA THR A 47 12.25 18.81 17.40
C THR A 47 11.56 18.28 16.15
N VAL A 48 11.02 17.07 16.22
CA VAL A 48 10.32 16.41 15.11
C VAL A 48 8.86 16.16 15.48
N THR A 49 7.93 16.69 14.68
CA THR A 49 6.51 16.42 14.83
C THR A 49 6.13 15.26 13.92
N VAL A 50 5.56 14.20 14.50
CA VAL A 50 5.17 12.98 13.77
C VAL A 50 3.68 12.74 13.94
N TRP A 51 2.96 12.55 12.82
CA TRP A 51 1.54 12.20 12.84
C TRP A 51 1.30 10.80 12.30
N GLY A 52 0.50 10.04 13.03
CA GLY A 52 0.03 8.71 12.64
C GLY A 52 -1.35 8.42 13.24
N PRO A 53 -1.98 7.29 12.88
CA PRO A 53 -3.29 6.93 13.40
C PRO A 53 -3.28 6.69 14.90
N GLN A 54 -4.45 6.83 15.53
CA GLN A 54 -4.62 6.65 16.97
C GLN A 54 -4.19 5.25 17.43
N GLU A 55 -4.45 4.26 16.59
CA GLU A 55 -4.16 2.86 16.87
C GLU A 55 -2.65 2.60 17.01
N ASP A 56 -1.81 3.29 16.23
CA ASP A 56 -0.35 3.16 16.31
C ASP A 56 0.26 3.85 17.54
N GLN A 57 -0.54 4.63 18.24
CA GLN A 57 -0.15 5.42 19.41
C GLN A 57 -0.77 4.90 20.71
N SER A 58 -1.65 3.89 20.64
CA SER A 58 -2.36 3.36 21.81
C SER A 58 -1.49 2.41 22.64
N ASP A 59 -1.70 2.42 23.97
CA ASP A 59 -1.06 1.47 24.89
C ASP A 59 -1.38 0.02 24.56
N ASP A 60 -2.62 -0.26 24.14
CA ASP A 60 -3.10 -1.59 23.79
C ASP A 60 -2.34 -2.19 22.59
N ASN A 61 -1.83 -1.36 21.71
CA ASN A 61 -1.05 -1.73 20.52
C ASN A 61 0.46 -1.45 20.70
N GLY A 62 0.95 -1.39 21.92
CA GLY A 62 2.39 -1.25 22.23
C GLY A 62 2.99 0.09 21.85
N LYS A 63 2.18 1.14 21.57
CA LYS A 63 2.65 2.46 21.14
C LYS A 63 3.67 2.38 20.01
N TRP A 64 3.31 1.64 18.96
CA TRP A 64 4.25 1.36 17.87
C TRP A 64 4.98 2.62 17.38
N LEU A 65 4.24 3.72 17.12
CA LEU A 65 4.83 4.94 16.57
C LEU A 65 5.90 5.54 17.51
N GLN A 66 5.59 5.68 18.80
CA GLN A 66 6.53 6.22 19.79
C GLN A 66 7.74 5.31 19.94
N THR A 67 7.50 4.00 20.04
CA THR A 67 8.57 3.00 20.19
C THR A 67 9.53 3.02 19.00
N GLN A 68 9.04 3.14 17.78
CA GLN A 68 9.89 3.22 16.60
C GLN A 68 10.63 4.55 16.50
N CYS A 69 10.00 5.66 16.85
CA CYS A 69 10.68 6.96 16.93
C CYS A 69 11.82 6.97 17.96
N GLU A 70 11.60 6.37 19.14
CA GLU A 70 12.64 6.23 20.18
C GLU A 70 13.79 5.33 19.71
N ALA A 71 13.49 4.23 19.04
CA ALA A 71 14.51 3.34 18.45
C ALA A 71 15.33 4.05 17.36
N PHE A 72 14.68 4.85 16.51
CA PHE A 72 15.35 5.70 15.54
C PHE A 72 16.33 6.69 16.23
N ALA A 73 15.87 7.42 17.25
CA ALA A 73 16.72 8.37 17.97
C ALA A 73 17.93 7.68 18.64
N ALA A 74 17.72 6.47 19.17
CA ALA A 74 18.82 5.69 19.78
C ALA A 74 19.87 5.23 18.73
N ALA A 75 19.46 5.02 17.48
CA ALA A 75 20.33 4.66 16.38
C ALA A 75 21.10 5.86 15.78
N HIS A 76 20.66 7.09 16.09
CA HIS A 76 21.20 8.35 15.55
C HIS A 76 21.69 9.29 16.65
N PRO A 77 22.78 8.93 17.35
CA PRO A 77 23.31 9.72 18.46
C PRO A 77 23.88 11.10 18.05
N GLU A 78 24.03 11.34 16.74
CA GLU A 78 24.40 12.64 16.17
C GLU A 78 23.28 13.69 16.28
N TRP A 79 22.05 13.26 16.57
CA TRP A 79 20.87 14.11 16.78
C TRP A 79 20.28 13.91 18.17
N ASN A 80 20.07 15.01 18.89
CA ASN A 80 19.29 15.01 20.11
C ASN A 80 17.83 15.35 19.77
N ILE A 81 17.01 14.29 19.56
CA ILE A 81 15.68 14.43 18.99
C ILE A 81 14.63 14.53 20.10
N THR A 82 13.81 15.59 20.05
CA THR A 82 12.58 15.71 20.84
C THR A 82 11.38 15.45 19.92
N PHE A 83 10.60 14.39 20.19
CA PHE A 83 9.41 14.09 19.40
C PHE A 83 8.16 14.77 19.94
N LYS A 84 7.30 15.22 19.03
CA LYS A 84 5.91 15.64 19.26
C LYS A 84 4.99 14.76 18.43
N TYR A 85 3.99 14.17 19.07
CA TYR A 85 3.07 13.27 18.38
C TYR A 85 1.70 13.91 18.18
N GLY A 86 1.09 13.66 17.03
CA GLY A 86 -0.28 14.03 16.70
C GLY A 86 -1.05 12.85 16.13
N VAL A 87 -2.36 12.86 16.33
CA VAL A 87 -3.25 11.84 15.79
C VAL A 87 -3.79 12.33 14.45
N CYS A 88 -3.51 11.55 13.41
CA CYS A 88 -4.04 11.76 12.07
C CYS A 88 -4.14 10.39 11.37
N SER A 89 -5.33 10.02 10.92
CA SER A 89 -5.49 8.83 10.09
C SER A 89 -4.84 9.05 8.72
N GLU A 90 -4.41 7.97 8.07
CA GLU A 90 -3.81 8.08 6.73
C GLU A 90 -4.81 8.65 5.71
N GLY A 91 -6.11 8.39 5.90
CA GLY A 91 -7.18 8.93 5.06
C GLY A 91 -7.40 10.44 5.20
N ASP A 92 -7.06 11.02 6.36
CA ASP A 92 -7.28 12.43 6.67
C ASP A 92 -6.05 13.32 6.41
N ALA A 93 -4.91 12.72 6.05
CA ALA A 93 -3.63 13.44 5.93
C ALA A 93 -3.73 14.64 4.98
N LYS A 94 -4.34 14.50 3.80
CA LYS A 94 -4.49 15.59 2.84
C LYS A 94 -5.26 16.79 3.40
N THR A 95 -6.28 16.54 4.22
CA THR A 95 -7.09 17.59 4.83
C THR A 95 -6.31 18.29 5.92
N ASN A 96 -5.65 17.52 6.80
CA ASN A 96 -4.96 18.07 7.95
C ASN A 96 -3.65 18.78 7.57
N ILE A 97 -2.85 18.19 6.67
CA ILE A 97 -1.63 18.81 6.15
C ILE A 97 -1.98 19.92 5.17
N GLY A 98 -2.94 19.71 4.27
CA GLY A 98 -3.28 20.64 3.20
C GLY A 98 -3.90 21.97 3.67
N THR A 99 -4.43 22.02 4.90
CA THR A 99 -5.00 23.25 5.45
C THR A 99 -3.93 24.33 5.67
N ASP A 100 -2.82 23.98 6.30
CA ASP A 100 -1.62 24.80 6.43
C ASP A 100 -0.39 23.89 6.62
N PRO A 101 0.31 23.52 5.55
CA PRO A 101 1.45 22.64 5.64
C PRO A 101 2.57 23.15 6.56
N SER A 102 2.71 24.46 6.73
CA SER A 102 3.82 25.04 7.51
C SER A 102 3.74 24.78 9.01
N VAL A 103 2.54 24.42 9.52
CA VAL A 103 2.29 24.06 10.92
C VAL A 103 1.89 22.60 11.08
N GLY A 104 1.88 21.84 9.99
CA GLY A 104 1.63 20.41 9.99
C GLY A 104 2.79 19.58 10.55
N ALA A 105 2.64 18.27 10.53
CA ALA A 105 3.72 17.36 10.94
C ALA A 105 4.90 17.43 9.96
N ASP A 106 6.10 17.18 10.48
CA ASP A 106 7.34 17.04 9.69
C ASP A 106 7.35 15.70 8.93
N VAL A 107 6.90 14.64 9.62
CA VAL A 107 6.75 13.29 9.09
C VAL A 107 5.35 12.79 9.42
N TYR A 108 4.66 12.19 8.45
CA TYR A 108 3.29 11.74 8.64
C TYR A 108 2.94 10.55 7.77
N MET A 109 1.91 9.80 8.19
CA MET A 109 1.36 8.69 7.42
C MET A 109 0.20 9.17 6.54
N PHE A 110 0.13 8.63 5.32
CA PHE A 110 -0.91 9.00 4.35
C PHE A 110 -1.29 7.84 3.43
N ALA A 111 -2.48 7.88 2.84
CA ALA A 111 -2.89 6.98 1.77
C ALA A 111 -2.40 7.53 0.43
N ASN A 112 -1.83 6.70 -0.42
CA ASN A 112 -1.11 7.11 -1.63
C ASN A 112 -1.97 7.85 -2.66
N ASP A 113 -3.28 7.65 -2.68
CA ASP A 113 -4.23 8.37 -3.54
C ASP A 113 -4.30 9.87 -3.24
N GLN A 114 -3.73 10.30 -2.12
CA GLN A 114 -3.66 11.71 -1.71
C GLN A 114 -2.43 12.46 -2.25
N ILE A 115 -1.48 11.77 -2.91
CA ILE A 115 -0.25 12.39 -3.43
C ILE A 115 -0.53 13.65 -4.26
N PRO A 116 -1.45 13.65 -5.25
CA PRO A 116 -1.68 14.86 -6.05
C PRO A 116 -2.18 16.05 -5.24
N ASP A 117 -3.07 15.83 -4.27
CA ASP A 117 -3.61 16.85 -3.40
C ASP A 117 -2.56 17.43 -2.45
N LEU A 118 -1.74 16.55 -1.85
CA LEU A 118 -0.64 16.94 -0.97
C LEU A 118 0.45 17.73 -1.71
N LEU A 119 0.76 17.34 -2.96
CA LEU A 119 1.69 18.10 -3.81
C LEU A 119 1.16 19.47 -4.17
N LYS A 120 -0.13 19.57 -4.52
CA LYS A 120 -0.79 20.84 -4.85
C LYS A 120 -0.72 21.85 -3.69
N THR A 121 -0.77 21.37 -2.45
CA THR A 121 -0.68 22.22 -1.24
C THR A 121 0.76 22.46 -0.79
N GLY A 122 1.74 21.77 -1.37
CA GLY A 122 3.15 21.82 -0.95
C GLY A 122 3.44 21.10 0.36
N GLY A 123 2.57 20.15 0.76
CA GLY A 123 2.69 19.38 1.99
C GLY A 123 3.48 18.07 1.87
N LEU A 124 3.96 17.70 0.68
CA LEU A 124 4.68 16.44 0.44
C LEU A 124 5.95 16.67 -0.36
N ALA A 125 7.07 16.12 0.13
CA ALA A 125 8.39 16.26 -0.48
C ALA A 125 8.65 15.16 -1.52
N GLU A 126 9.34 15.51 -2.61
CA GLU A 126 10.02 14.54 -3.45
C GLU A 126 11.17 13.90 -2.69
N LEU A 127 11.30 12.57 -2.82
CA LEU A 127 12.29 11.76 -2.11
C LEU A 127 13.29 11.14 -3.08
N GLY A 128 14.53 10.97 -2.61
CA GLY A 128 15.62 10.42 -3.43
C GLY A 128 16.75 9.85 -2.60
N GLY A 129 17.86 9.53 -3.28
CA GLY A 129 19.08 9.04 -2.64
C GLY A 129 18.98 7.58 -2.17
N SER A 130 19.91 7.18 -1.32
CA SER A 130 20.09 5.78 -0.89
C SER A 130 18.86 5.18 -0.19
N ASN A 131 18.10 5.99 0.53
CA ASN A 131 16.89 5.52 1.21
C ASN A 131 15.82 5.06 0.21
N VAL A 132 15.63 5.81 -0.88
CA VAL A 132 14.70 5.44 -1.96
C VAL A 132 15.19 4.21 -2.71
N GLU A 133 16.49 4.10 -2.99
CA GLU A 133 17.03 2.90 -3.64
C GLU A 133 16.88 1.65 -2.76
N THR A 134 17.06 1.77 -1.44
CA THR A 134 16.80 0.67 -0.50
C THR A 134 15.32 0.29 -0.51
N MET A 135 14.41 1.28 -0.45
CA MET A 135 12.97 1.04 -0.52
C MET A 135 12.59 0.31 -1.83
N LYS A 136 13.11 0.75 -2.98
CA LYS A 136 12.85 0.09 -4.27
C LYS A 136 13.37 -1.34 -4.31
N ALA A 137 14.54 -1.61 -3.71
CA ALA A 137 15.11 -2.96 -3.66
C ALA A 137 14.31 -3.93 -2.78
N ASN A 138 13.61 -3.40 -1.78
CA ASN A 138 12.88 -4.18 -0.78
C ASN A 138 11.39 -4.36 -1.09
N ASN A 139 10.86 -3.69 -2.11
CA ASN A 139 9.43 -3.72 -2.43
C ASN A 139 9.18 -4.18 -3.88
N SER A 140 8.01 -4.74 -4.14
CA SER A 140 7.58 -5.05 -5.51
C SER A 140 7.46 -3.78 -6.36
N GLU A 141 7.57 -3.92 -7.68
CA GLU A 141 7.38 -2.81 -8.62
C GLU A 141 6.01 -2.15 -8.43
N THR A 142 4.95 -2.95 -8.24
CA THR A 142 3.61 -2.45 -7.98
C THR A 142 3.58 -1.57 -6.74
N THR A 143 4.18 -2.03 -5.63
CA THR A 143 4.26 -1.24 -4.39
C THR A 143 5.03 0.07 -4.60
N VAL A 144 6.18 0.03 -5.25
CA VAL A 144 6.97 1.24 -5.57
C VAL A 144 6.15 2.23 -6.40
N ASN A 145 5.42 1.72 -7.39
CA ASN A 145 4.59 2.55 -8.27
C ASN A 145 3.41 3.21 -7.53
N THR A 146 2.93 2.66 -6.39
CA THR A 146 1.90 3.33 -5.58
C THR A 146 2.36 4.65 -4.99
N VAL A 147 3.65 4.83 -4.75
CA VAL A 147 4.23 6.07 -4.20
C VAL A 147 5.02 6.87 -5.22
N THR A 148 4.94 6.49 -6.51
CA THR A 148 5.57 7.18 -7.62
C THR A 148 4.53 8.00 -8.39
N TYR A 149 4.80 9.30 -8.58
CA TYR A 149 3.95 10.22 -9.34
C TYR A 149 4.83 11.06 -10.26
N ASP A 150 4.48 11.15 -11.55
CA ASP A 150 5.26 11.84 -12.59
C ASP A 150 6.76 11.47 -12.59
N GLY A 151 7.06 10.19 -12.31
CA GLY A 151 8.41 9.64 -12.31
C GLY A 151 9.23 9.87 -11.03
N SER A 152 8.70 10.61 -10.06
CA SER A 152 9.32 10.89 -8.77
C SER A 152 8.66 10.10 -7.63
N VAL A 153 9.42 9.77 -6.59
CA VAL A 153 8.96 9.06 -5.39
C VAL A 153 8.58 10.04 -4.30
N TYR A 154 7.43 9.82 -3.62
CA TYR A 154 6.88 10.74 -2.63
C TYR A 154 6.57 10.11 -1.26
N GLY A 155 6.94 8.86 -1.03
CA GLY A 155 6.72 8.21 0.26
C GLY A 155 7.47 6.90 0.39
N PHE A 156 7.56 6.41 1.63
CA PHE A 156 8.04 5.08 1.96
C PHE A 156 6.85 4.21 2.30
N PRO A 157 6.42 3.27 1.42
CA PRO A 157 5.26 2.44 1.65
C PRO A 157 5.52 1.45 2.79
N PHE A 158 4.51 1.21 3.64
CA PHE A 158 4.64 0.27 4.76
C PHE A 158 3.56 -0.82 4.79
N THR A 159 2.43 -0.61 4.09
CA THR A 159 1.39 -1.64 3.90
C THR A 159 0.64 -1.43 2.60
N GLY A 160 0.20 -2.53 1.98
CA GLY A 160 -0.64 -2.51 0.79
C GLY A 160 -2.10 -2.19 1.11
N ASN A 161 -2.83 -1.68 0.13
CA ASN A 161 -4.27 -1.45 0.17
C ASN A 161 -4.90 -1.99 -1.11
N THR A 162 -5.41 -3.22 -1.05
CA THR A 162 -6.08 -3.91 -2.16
C THR A 162 -7.10 -4.90 -1.61
N TRP A 163 -7.89 -5.50 -2.49
CA TRP A 163 -8.79 -6.58 -2.14
C TRP A 163 -8.34 -7.91 -2.78
N PHE A 164 -8.80 -8.99 -2.18
CA PHE A 164 -8.55 -10.37 -2.58
C PHE A 164 -9.77 -11.22 -2.22
N MET A 165 -9.67 -12.54 -2.23
CA MET A 165 -10.80 -13.43 -2.04
C MET A 165 -10.69 -14.24 -0.76
N TYR A 166 -11.80 -14.30 -0.01
CA TYR A 166 -12.06 -15.23 1.07
C TYR A 166 -12.98 -16.35 0.59
N TYR A 167 -12.70 -17.60 0.95
CA TYR A 167 -13.48 -18.73 0.50
C TYR A 167 -13.55 -19.89 1.50
N ASP A 168 -14.54 -20.76 1.34
CA ASP A 168 -14.76 -21.97 2.13
C ASP A 168 -14.01 -23.15 1.46
N LYS A 169 -12.91 -23.61 2.07
CA LYS A 169 -12.10 -24.76 1.59
C LYS A 169 -12.84 -26.10 1.57
N SER A 170 -13.98 -26.21 2.28
CA SER A 170 -14.83 -27.39 2.19
C SER A 170 -15.61 -27.48 0.89
N VAL A 171 -15.71 -26.35 0.15
CA VAL A 171 -16.43 -26.23 -1.12
C VAL A 171 -15.48 -26.09 -2.30
N PHE A 172 -14.47 -25.26 -2.16
CA PHE A 172 -13.51 -24.94 -3.23
C PHE A 172 -12.11 -25.45 -2.92
N SER A 173 -11.50 -26.15 -3.88
CA SER A 173 -10.09 -26.53 -3.83
C SER A 173 -9.19 -25.38 -4.27
N ASP A 174 -7.87 -25.52 -4.03
CA ASP A 174 -6.86 -24.55 -4.49
C ASP A 174 -6.82 -24.39 -6.02
N GLU A 175 -7.32 -25.36 -6.78
CA GLU A 175 -7.43 -25.25 -8.25
C GLU A 175 -8.68 -24.49 -8.66
N ASP A 176 -9.80 -24.72 -7.97
CA ASP A 176 -11.06 -24.04 -8.26
C ASP A 176 -10.97 -22.53 -8.08
N VAL A 177 -10.27 -22.09 -7.04
CA VAL A 177 -10.12 -20.65 -6.71
C VAL A 177 -9.27 -19.86 -7.69
N LYS A 178 -8.68 -20.52 -8.67
CA LYS A 178 -7.97 -19.85 -9.77
C LYS A 178 -8.90 -19.36 -10.89
N SER A 179 -10.14 -19.84 -10.94
CA SER A 179 -11.13 -19.47 -11.95
C SER A 179 -12.48 -19.20 -11.31
N LEU A 180 -13.00 -17.98 -11.50
CA LEU A 180 -14.35 -17.61 -11.06
C LEU A 180 -15.42 -18.52 -11.66
N ASP A 181 -15.27 -18.84 -12.96
CA ASP A 181 -16.23 -19.72 -13.66
C ASP A 181 -16.26 -21.13 -13.05
N ALA A 182 -15.09 -21.71 -12.71
CA ALA A 182 -15.01 -23.00 -12.04
C ALA A 182 -15.62 -22.98 -10.63
N MET A 183 -15.47 -21.88 -9.91
CA MET A 183 -16.10 -21.71 -8.60
C MET A 183 -17.62 -21.68 -8.71
N LEU A 184 -18.16 -20.95 -9.69
CA LEU A 184 -19.61 -20.84 -9.91
C LEU A 184 -20.29 -22.16 -10.30
N GLU A 185 -19.52 -23.15 -10.78
CA GLU A 185 -20.03 -24.50 -10.99
C GLU A 185 -20.24 -25.28 -9.68
N LYS A 186 -19.56 -24.88 -8.58
CA LYS A 186 -19.52 -25.62 -7.33
C LYS A 186 -20.24 -24.99 -6.17
N GLY A 187 -20.30 -23.67 -6.12
CA GLY A 187 -20.88 -22.96 -4.99
C GLY A 187 -21.14 -21.50 -5.26
N LYS A 188 -21.89 -20.89 -4.34
CA LYS A 188 -22.26 -19.49 -4.44
C LYS A 188 -21.07 -18.58 -4.13
N VAL A 189 -20.84 -17.61 -5.02
CA VAL A 189 -19.83 -16.57 -4.92
C VAL A 189 -20.51 -15.20 -4.83
N ALA A 190 -20.16 -14.42 -3.82
CA ALA A 190 -20.60 -13.04 -3.67
C ALA A 190 -19.50 -12.08 -4.11
N PHE A 191 -19.88 -11.08 -4.91
CA PHE A 191 -18.95 -10.04 -5.39
C PHE A 191 -19.66 -8.68 -5.38
N PRO A 192 -19.02 -7.60 -4.86
CA PRO A 192 -19.64 -6.27 -4.79
C PRO A 192 -19.65 -5.58 -6.17
N MET A 193 -20.52 -6.09 -7.07
CA MET A 193 -20.59 -5.68 -8.46
C MET A 193 -21.00 -4.21 -8.63
N ASP A 194 -21.82 -3.69 -7.74
CA ASP A 194 -22.30 -2.31 -7.72
C ASP A 194 -21.31 -1.32 -7.03
N ASN A 195 -20.10 -1.76 -6.78
CA ASN A 195 -19.03 -0.91 -6.24
C ASN A 195 -17.95 -0.68 -7.31
N SER A 196 -17.76 0.58 -7.67
CA SER A 196 -16.81 0.98 -8.72
C SER A 196 -15.37 0.55 -8.47
N TRP A 197 -14.94 0.42 -7.21
CA TRP A 197 -13.58 -0.01 -6.88
C TRP A 197 -13.32 -1.49 -7.23
N TYR A 198 -14.38 -2.30 -7.30
CA TYR A 198 -14.29 -3.73 -7.60
C TYR A 198 -14.53 -4.06 -9.07
N ILE A 199 -15.54 -3.44 -9.71
CA ILE A 199 -15.95 -3.79 -11.07
C ILE A 199 -14.85 -3.57 -12.12
N ALA A 200 -13.92 -2.62 -11.89
CA ALA A 200 -12.76 -2.37 -12.76
C ALA A 200 -12.00 -3.64 -13.10
N ALA A 201 -11.88 -4.56 -12.14
CA ALA A 201 -11.05 -5.76 -12.25
C ALA A 201 -11.43 -6.63 -13.45
N PHE A 202 -12.71 -6.67 -13.83
CA PHE A 202 -13.20 -7.41 -15.00
C PHE A 202 -12.76 -6.76 -16.30
N TYR A 203 -12.92 -5.45 -16.41
CA TYR A 203 -12.57 -4.70 -17.63
C TYR A 203 -11.05 -4.67 -17.85
N VAL A 204 -10.29 -4.45 -16.78
CA VAL A 204 -8.83 -4.46 -16.84
C VAL A 204 -8.29 -5.85 -17.20
N ALA A 205 -8.92 -6.92 -16.71
CA ALA A 205 -8.57 -8.29 -17.09
C ALA A 205 -8.57 -8.50 -18.61
N ASN A 206 -9.49 -7.86 -19.34
CA ASN A 206 -9.61 -7.98 -20.79
C ASN A 206 -8.96 -6.81 -21.56
N GLY A 207 -8.02 -6.09 -20.94
CA GLY A 207 -7.19 -5.08 -21.59
C GLY A 207 -7.81 -3.69 -21.70
N CYS A 208 -8.87 -3.38 -20.92
CA CYS A 208 -9.28 -2.00 -20.72
C CYS A 208 -8.27 -1.28 -19.85
N THR A 209 -8.04 0.00 -20.11
CA THR A 209 -7.01 0.78 -19.40
C THR A 209 -7.57 2.05 -18.79
N LEU A 210 -6.90 2.51 -17.73
CA LEU A 210 -7.12 3.80 -17.10
C LEU A 210 -5.81 4.58 -17.26
N PHE A 211 -5.84 5.65 -18.06
CA PHE A 211 -4.67 6.50 -18.36
C PHE A 211 -3.48 5.72 -18.96
N GLY A 212 -3.79 4.90 -20.00
CA GLY A 212 -2.82 4.05 -20.69
C GLY A 212 -2.39 2.82 -19.89
N GLU A 213 -1.41 2.08 -20.39
CA GLU A 213 -0.94 0.82 -19.80
C GLU A 213 -0.43 0.96 -18.37
N ASN A 214 0.21 2.10 -18.05
CA ASN A 214 0.88 2.33 -16.78
C ASN A 214 0.10 3.28 -15.85
N GLY A 215 -1.11 3.70 -16.22
CA GLY A 215 -1.92 4.60 -15.40
C GLY A 215 -1.41 6.04 -15.29
N SER A 216 -0.45 6.44 -16.15
CA SER A 216 0.26 7.72 -16.05
C SER A 216 0.06 8.66 -17.24
N ASP A 217 -0.58 8.21 -18.32
CA ASP A 217 -0.82 9.01 -19.53
C ASP A 217 -2.20 9.72 -19.44
N ALA A 218 -2.17 10.96 -18.98
CA ALA A 218 -3.39 11.78 -18.84
C ALA A 218 -4.14 11.97 -20.16
N ASP A 219 -3.46 11.99 -21.32
CA ASP A 219 -4.05 12.18 -22.63
C ASP A 219 -4.73 10.90 -23.13
N ALA A 220 -4.30 9.73 -22.69
CA ALA A 220 -4.94 8.46 -23.02
C ALA A 220 -6.33 8.31 -22.41
N GLY A 221 -6.59 8.94 -21.25
CA GLY A 221 -7.87 8.86 -20.56
C GLY A 221 -8.27 7.44 -20.19
N PHE A 222 -9.58 7.16 -20.24
CA PHE A 222 -10.14 5.84 -19.98
C PHE A 222 -10.43 5.14 -21.31
N ASP A 223 -9.96 3.89 -21.47
CA ASP A 223 -10.25 3.06 -22.63
C ASP A 223 -11.07 1.82 -22.21
N PHE A 224 -12.35 2.07 -21.92
CA PHE A 224 -13.38 1.08 -21.66
C PHE A 224 -14.30 0.95 -22.88
N SER A 225 -13.72 0.85 -24.08
CA SER A 225 -14.41 0.91 -25.35
C SER A 225 -14.13 -0.29 -26.25
N GLY A 226 -14.92 -0.38 -27.34
CA GLY A 226 -14.75 -1.39 -28.37
C GLY A 226 -15.08 -2.82 -27.94
N ASP A 227 -14.74 -3.78 -28.80
CA ASP A 227 -15.12 -5.20 -28.63
C ASP A 227 -14.61 -5.79 -27.31
N LYS A 228 -13.42 -5.38 -26.84
CA LYS A 228 -12.84 -5.87 -25.58
C LYS A 228 -13.69 -5.52 -24.37
N ALA A 229 -14.22 -4.30 -24.31
CA ALA A 229 -15.05 -3.85 -23.19
C ALA A 229 -16.48 -4.41 -23.29
N VAL A 230 -17.03 -4.49 -24.50
CA VAL A 230 -18.35 -5.09 -24.76
C VAL A 230 -18.35 -6.58 -24.41
N ALA A 231 -17.27 -7.32 -24.71
CA ALA A 231 -17.12 -8.72 -24.30
C ALA A 231 -17.20 -8.88 -22.77
N VAL A 232 -16.54 -7.98 -22.00
CA VAL A 232 -16.66 -7.96 -20.55
C VAL A 232 -18.09 -7.68 -20.10
N THR A 233 -18.74 -6.68 -20.66
CA THR A 233 -20.12 -6.35 -20.28
C THR A 233 -21.06 -7.52 -20.53
N ASN A 234 -20.92 -8.23 -21.67
CA ASN A 234 -21.68 -9.45 -21.95
C ASN A 234 -21.37 -10.57 -20.95
N TYR A 235 -20.09 -10.78 -20.60
CA TYR A 235 -19.72 -11.73 -19.55
C TYR A 235 -20.40 -11.37 -18.22
N LEU A 236 -20.44 -10.10 -17.84
CA LEU A 236 -21.07 -9.64 -16.60
C LEU A 236 -22.59 -9.83 -16.62
N VAL A 237 -23.25 -9.69 -17.76
CA VAL A 237 -24.68 -10.04 -17.91
C VAL A 237 -24.92 -11.51 -17.61
N ASP A 238 -24.10 -12.41 -18.17
CA ASP A 238 -24.18 -13.84 -17.90
C ASP A 238 -23.84 -14.18 -16.44
N LEU A 239 -22.83 -13.51 -15.87
CA LEU A 239 -22.43 -13.67 -14.48
C LEU A 239 -23.57 -13.32 -13.50
N ILE A 240 -24.24 -12.17 -13.70
CA ILE A 240 -25.38 -11.73 -12.89
C ILE A 240 -26.56 -12.72 -13.00
N ALA A 241 -26.75 -13.33 -14.17
CA ALA A 241 -27.80 -14.32 -14.38
C ALA A 241 -27.47 -15.70 -13.78
N ASN A 242 -26.23 -15.95 -13.38
CA ASN A 242 -25.82 -17.23 -12.79
C ASN A 242 -26.42 -17.42 -11.40
N PRO A 243 -27.14 -18.54 -11.13
CA PRO A 243 -27.79 -18.78 -9.83
C PRO A 243 -26.81 -18.88 -8.65
N ASN A 244 -25.53 -19.15 -8.91
CA ASN A 244 -24.46 -19.20 -7.93
C ASN A 244 -23.70 -17.87 -7.80
N PHE A 245 -24.15 -16.82 -8.46
CA PHE A 245 -23.64 -15.47 -8.24
C PHE A 245 -24.57 -14.67 -7.31
N SER A 246 -24.01 -13.79 -6.49
CA SER A 246 -24.78 -12.80 -5.75
C SER A 246 -24.01 -11.48 -5.61
N ASN A 247 -24.72 -10.35 -5.65
CA ASN A 247 -24.14 -9.05 -5.40
C ASN A 247 -23.89 -8.84 -3.90
N GLY A 248 -22.73 -8.24 -3.54
CA GLY A 248 -22.35 -7.92 -2.17
C GLY A 248 -21.33 -8.87 -1.57
N ASP A 249 -21.46 -9.20 -0.30
CA ASP A 249 -20.55 -10.03 0.47
C ASP A 249 -21.29 -11.09 1.31
N VAL A 250 -20.57 -11.81 2.15
CA VAL A 250 -21.14 -12.82 3.05
C VAL A 250 -22.07 -12.23 4.11
N GLY A 251 -21.95 -10.94 4.43
CA GLY A 251 -22.84 -10.24 5.36
C GLY A 251 -24.24 -10.02 4.78
N THR A 252 -24.32 -9.84 3.45
CA THR A 252 -25.58 -9.69 2.71
C THR A 252 -26.07 -11.01 2.10
N ASN A 253 -25.18 -11.98 1.92
CA ASN A 253 -25.44 -13.29 1.31
C ASN A 253 -24.85 -14.40 2.19
N ALA A 254 -25.54 -14.76 3.27
CA ALA A 254 -25.04 -15.71 4.27
C ALA A 254 -24.78 -17.14 3.74
N ASP A 255 -25.30 -17.49 2.57
CA ASP A 255 -25.07 -18.76 1.89
C ASP A 255 -23.89 -18.70 0.88
N ALA A 256 -23.26 -17.55 0.71
CA ALA A 256 -22.07 -17.41 -0.12
C ALA A 256 -20.91 -18.25 0.45
N LYS A 257 -20.20 -18.92 -0.44
CA LYS A 257 -19.03 -19.79 -0.14
C LYS A 257 -17.71 -19.15 -0.51
N ALA A 258 -17.77 -18.00 -1.16
CA ALA A 258 -16.64 -17.07 -1.36
C ALA A 258 -17.15 -15.64 -1.44
N PHE A 259 -16.31 -14.68 -1.05
CA PHE A 259 -16.54 -13.26 -1.25
C PHE A 259 -15.23 -12.50 -1.37
N PHE A 260 -15.30 -11.27 -1.87
CA PHE A 260 -14.15 -10.43 -2.14
C PHE A 260 -14.13 -9.23 -1.21
N SER A 261 -13.01 -9.04 -0.54
CA SER A 261 -12.74 -7.89 0.33
C SER A 261 -11.25 -7.79 0.67
N GLY A 262 -10.84 -6.76 1.38
CA GLY A 262 -9.47 -6.62 1.88
C GLY A 262 -9.30 -7.11 3.32
N THR A 263 -8.16 -6.74 3.93
CA THR A 263 -7.80 -7.12 5.30
C THR A 263 -8.81 -6.65 6.36
N TRP A 264 -9.58 -5.60 6.05
CA TRP A 264 -10.59 -5.01 6.94
C TRP A 264 -11.79 -5.94 7.23
N ASP A 265 -12.05 -6.94 6.38
CA ASP A 265 -13.13 -7.92 6.54
C ASP A 265 -12.63 -9.31 6.99
N TYR A 266 -11.39 -9.44 7.44
CA TYR A 266 -10.83 -10.73 7.87
C TYR A 266 -11.67 -11.40 8.97
N GLN A 267 -12.11 -10.64 10.00
CA GLN A 267 -12.92 -11.19 11.06
C GLN A 267 -14.28 -11.70 10.54
N LYS A 268 -14.90 -10.98 9.60
CA LYS A 268 -16.13 -11.42 8.93
C LYS A 268 -15.92 -12.76 8.19
N ALA A 269 -14.77 -12.94 7.55
CA ALA A 269 -14.43 -14.20 6.89
C ALA A 269 -14.20 -15.34 7.89
N VAL A 270 -13.53 -15.07 9.01
CA VAL A 270 -13.36 -16.03 10.11
C VAL A 270 -14.71 -16.46 10.68
N ASP A 271 -15.60 -15.52 10.91
CA ASP A 271 -16.96 -15.79 11.44
C ASP A 271 -17.79 -16.64 10.46
N ALA A 272 -17.61 -16.44 9.15
CA ALA A 272 -18.35 -17.14 8.10
C ALA A 272 -17.83 -18.56 7.84
N TYR A 273 -16.52 -18.76 7.80
CA TYR A 273 -15.92 -20.02 7.31
C TYR A 273 -15.11 -20.78 8.37
N GLY A 274 -14.78 -20.17 9.51
CA GLY A 274 -14.10 -20.82 10.63
C GLY A 274 -12.81 -21.51 10.22
N GLU A 275 -12.68 -22.80 10.58
CA GLU A 275 -11.51 -23.63 10.25
C GLU A 275 -11.35 -23.91 8.74
N ASN A 276 -12.42 -23.73 7.97
CA ASN A 276 -12.40 -23.89 6.51
C ASN A 276 -12.01 -22.61 5.76
N LEU A 277 -11.68 -21.52 6.46
CA LEU A 277 -11.28 -20.29 5.80
C LEU A 277 -10.06 -20.52 4.90
N GLY A 278 -10.24 -20.20 3.63
CA GLY A 278 -9.20 -20.04 2.63
C GLY A 278 -9.11 -18.57 2.19
N ILE A 279 -7.92 -18.16 1.77
CA ILE A 279 -7.66 -16.80 1.30
C ILE A 279 -6.78 -16.92 0.05
N ALA A 280 -7.15 -16.20 -1.02
CA ALA A 280 -6.42 -16.22 -2.29
C ALA A 280 -6.52 -14.87 -2.99
N ALA A 281 -5.59 -14.59 -3.90
CA ALA A 281 -5.70 -13.45 -4.82
C ALA A 281 -6.97 -13.60 -5.71
N ALA A 282 -7.36 -12.52 -6.39
CA ALA A 282 -8.49 -12.55 -7.32
C ALA A 282 -8.31 -13.64 -8.39
N PRO A 283 -9.37 -14.40 -8.72
CA PRO A 283 -9.32 -15.45 -9.75
C PRO A 283 -9.22 -14.87 -11.16
N SER A 284 -9.00 -15.75 -12.14
CA SER A 284 -9.21 -15.42 -13.54
C SER A 284 -10.68 -15.61 -13.93
N ILE A 285 -11.08 -14.95 -15.01
CA ILE A 285 -12.36 -15.12 -15.71
C ILE A 285 -12.12 -15.62 -17.13
N THR A 286 -13.11 -16.27 -17.76
CA THR A 286 -13.00 -16.76 -19.13
C THR A 286 -13.75 -15.84 -20.08
N ILE A 287 -13.03 -15.12 -20.96
CA ILE A 287 -13.60 -14.30 -22.02
C ILE A 287 -13.09 -14.81 -23.37
N ASP A 288 -14.00 -15.07 -24.30
CA ASP A 288 -13.70 -15.61 -25.63
C ASP A 288 -12.85 -16.91 -25.60
N GLY A 289 -13.04 -17.72 -24.54
CA GLY A 289 -12.32 -18.99 -24.35
C GLY A 289 -10.92 -18.84 -23.78
N GLU A 290 -10.49 -17.65 -23.40
CA GLU A 290 -9.20 -17.37 -22.78
C GLU A 290 -9.35 -16.99 -21.30
N LEU A 291 -8.47 -17.53 -20.45
CA LEU A 291 -8.37 -17.11 -19.05
C LEU A 291 -7.74 -15.72 -18.97
N LYS A 292 -8.41 -14.81 -18.28
CA LYS A 292 -7.99 -13.42 -18.07
C LYS A 292 -7.90 -13.16 -16.57
N GLN A 293 -6.72 -12.83 -16.05
CA GLN A 293 -6.50 -12.54 -14.63
C GLN A 293 -7.24 -11.26 -14.23
N MET A 294 -8.18 -11.36 -13.28
CA MET A 294 -8.78 -10.17 -12.66
C MET A 294 -7.73 -9.37 -11.94
N LYS A 295 -7.79 -8.05 -12.06
CA LYS A 295 -6.82 -7.15 -11.44
C LYS A 295 -7.52 -6.08 -10.61
N ALA A 296 -7.39 -6.21 -9.29
CA ALA A 296 -7.86 -5.21 -8.33
C ALA A 296 -7.14 -3.87 -8.49
N PHE A 297 -7.71 -2.79 -7.99
CA PHE A 297 -6.91 -1.61 -7.72
C PHE A 297 -5.96 -1.87 -6.55
N ALA A 298 -4.71 -1.50 -6.71
CA ALA A 298 -3.69 -1.47 -5.67
C ALA A 298 -3.38 -0.04 -5.26
N GLY A 299 -3.33 0.17 -3.97
CA GLY A 299 -2.80 1.35 -3.32
C GLY A 299 -1.84 0.95 -2.22
N SER A 300 -1.32 1.94 -1.50
CA SER A 300 -0.54 1.73 -0.28
C SER A 300 -0.81 2.82 0.73
N LYS A 301 -0.46 2.52 1.98
CA LYS A 301 -0.22 3.55 2.99
C LYS A 301 1.27 3.75 3.10
N ALA A 302 1.70 4.99 3.22
CA ALA A 302 3.11 5.37 3.17
C ALA A 302 3.44 6.43 4.22
N VAL A 303 4.73 6.56 4.51
CA VAL A 303 5.28 7.62 5.35
C VAL A 303 5.84 8.71 4.44
N GLY A 304 5.34 9.92 4.61
CA GLY A 304 5.73 11.11 3.84
C GLY A 304 6.46 12.14 4.68
N VAL A 305 7.09 13.07 4.00
CA VAL A 305 7.86 14.18 4.57
C VAL A 305 7.26 15.50 4.11
N ASN A 306 7.07 16.43 5.03
CA ASN A 306 6.49 17.74 4.76
C ASN A 306 7.59 18.80 4.53
N PRO A 307 7.76 19.30 3.31
CA PRO A 307 8.83 20.24 2.98
C PRO A 307 8.53 21.69 3.45
N ALA A 308 7.30 21.97 3.87
CA ALA A 308 6.90 23.31 4.27
C ALA A 308 7.34 23.68 5.71
N THR A 309 7.68 22.68 6.54
CA THR A 309 8.02 22.85 7.95
C THR A 309 9.39 23.49 8.17
N ALA A 310 9.61 24.02 9.37
CA ALA A 310 10.90 24.59 9.75
C ALA A 310 11.99 23.48 9.83
N LEU A 311 11.66 22.29 10.37
CA LEU A 311 12.59 21.18 10.44
C LEU A 311 13.13 20.83 9.05
N TYR A 312 12.25 20.66 8.06
CA TYR A 312 12.70 20.27 6.72
C TYR A 312 13.59 21.33 6.06
N LYS A 313 13.34 22.63 6.34
CA LYS A 313 14.18 23.72 5.79
C LYS A 313 15.58 23.74 6.38
N ASP A 314 15.70 23.39 7.66
CA ASP A 314 16.96 23.46 8.38
C ASP A 314 17.70 22.10 8.41
N HIS A 315 16.95 20.99 8.53
CA HIS A 315 17.44 19.62 8.71
C HIS A 315 16.60 18.60 7.92
N PRO A 316 16.52 18.68 6.58
CA PRO A 316 15.74 17.74 5.77
C PRO A 316 16.20 16.28 5.94
N GLU A 317 17.50 16.07 6.21
CA GLU A 317 18.07 14.75 6.42
C GLU A 317 17.45 13.99 7.60
N VAL A 318 17.07 14.69 8.68
CA VAL A 318 16.43 14.08 9.84
C VAL A 318 15.03 13.59 9.50
N ALA A 319 14.23 14.42 8.84
CA ALA A 319 12.86 14.08 8.45
C ALA A 319 12.84 12.92 7.43
N VAL A 320 13.72 12.95 6.43
CA VAL A 320 13.82 11.90 5.41
C VAL A 320 14.32 10.59 6.00
N ALA A 321 15.34 10.63 6.89
CA ALA A 321 15.84 9.42 7.55
C ALA A 321 14.78 8.78 8.45
N LEU A 322 14.02 9.57 9.22
CA LEU A 322 12.94 9.07 10.06
C LEU A 322 11.82 8.47 9.22
N ALA A 323 11.41 9.12 8.14
CA ALA A 323 10.37 8.59 7.24
C ALA A 323 10.81 7.26 6.61
N ALA A 324 12.06 7.16 6.15
CA ALA A 324 12.63 5.92 5.63
C ALA A 324 12.72 4.81 6.69
N TYR A 325 13.03 5.16 7.94
CA TYR A 325 13.07 4.21 9.05
C TYR A 325 11.66 3.67 9.36
N LEU A 326 10.66 4.55 9.50
CA LEU A 326 9.27 4.16 9.81
C LEU A 326 8.63 3.33 8.68
N GLY A 327 9.00 3.56 7.43
CA GLY A 327 8.61 2.73 6.28
C GLY A 327 9.58 1.57 6.00
N GLY A 328 10.63 1.38 6.82
CA GLY A 328 11.67 0.37 6.61
C GLY A 328 11.37 -0.98 7.26
N THR A 329 12.24 -1.96 7.00
CA THR A 329 12.08 -3.37 7.35
C THR A 329 11.78 -3.60 8.83
N ASP A 330 12.57 -3.01 9.74
CA ASP A 330 12.42 -3.25 11.18
C ASP A 330 11.11 -2.67 11.73
N ALA A 331 10.75 -1.46 11.28
CA ALA A 331 9.51 -0.80 11.68
C ALA A 331 8.28 -1.53 11.13
N GLN A 332 8.30 -1.99 9.88
CA GLN A 332 7.22 -2.80 9.28
C GLN A 332 7.07 -4.13 10.00
N LYS A 333 8.18 -4.80 10.34
CA LYS A 333 8.15 -6.05 11.11
C LYS A 333 7.50 -5.87 12.48
N ALA A 334 7.89 -4.82 13.21
CA ALA A 334 7.28 -4.48 14.50
C ALA A 334 5.79 -4.11 14.34
N HIS A 335 5.40 -3.45 13.25
CA HIS A 335 4.01 -3.10 12.94
C HIS A 335 3.15 -4.35 12.74
N TYR A 336 3.69 -5.32 12.01
CA TYR A 336 3.03 -6.62 11.85
C TYR A 336 2.90 -7.38 13.18
N GLU A 337 3.97 -7.47 13.98
CA GLU A 337 3.98 -8.19 15.25
C GLU A 337 3.00 -7.59 16.29
N LEU A 338 2.82 -6.26 16.29
CA LEU A 338 1.97 -5.55 17.25
C LEU A 338 0.52 -5.38 16.78
N ARG A 339 0.31 -5.22 15.48
CA ARG A 339 -0.99 -4.82 14.92
C ARG A 339 -1.48 -5.64 13.73
N ASN A 340 -0.73 -6.65 13.31
CA ASN A 340 -0.99 -7.41 12.09
C ASN A 340 -1.10 -6.53 10.82
N ILE A 341 -0.39 -5.38 10.80
CA ILE A 341 -0.29 -4.57 9.59
C ILE A 341 0.65 -5.29 8.62
N ILE A 342 0.10 -5.72 7.50
CA ILE A 342 0.81 -6.56 6.55
C ILE A 342 1.90 -5.75 5.85
N PRO A 343 3.18 -6.17 5.96
CA PRO A 343 4.30 -5.42 5.40
C PRO A 343 4.30 -5.46 3.86
N THR A 344 4.92 -4.44 3.26
CA THR A 344 5.24 -4.42 1.83
C THR A 344 6.67 -4.89 1.54
N ASP A 345 7.54 -4.89 2.55
CA ASP A 345 8.94 -5.28 2.42
C ASP A 345 9.08 -6.79 2.22
N SER A 346 9.58 -7.21 1.06
CA SER A 346 9.74 -8.61 0.64
C SER A 346 10.78 -9.39 1.46
N ASN A 347 11.62 -8.71 2.25
CA ASN A 347 12.57 -9.35 3.17
C ASN A 347 11.90 -9.83 4.47
N ILE A 348 10.66 -9.41 4.74
CA ILE A 348 9.91 -9.85 5.90
C ILE A 348 9.13 -11.10 5.55
N THR A 349 9.53 -12.22 6.13
CA THR A 349 8.79 -13.47 5.98
C THR A 349 7.59 -13.45 6.92
N VAL A 350 6.40 -13.57 6.35
CA VAL A 350 5.15 -13.66 7.09
C VAL A 350 4.51 -15.02 6.78
N ASP A 351 4.42 -15.89 7.78
CA ASP A 351 3.77 -17.21 7.67
C ASP A 351 2.28 -17.08 8.06
N ASP A 352 1.55 -16.27 7.29
CA ASP A 352 0.15 -15.96 7.51
C ASP A 352 -0.58 -15.97 6.15
N PRO A 353 -1.63 -16.79 5.97
CA PRO A 353 -2.39 -16.84 4.72
C PRO A 353 -2.99 -15.50 4.29
N LEU A 354 -3.37 -14.63 5.24
CA LEU A 354 -3.89 -13.30 4.95
C LEU A 354 -2.81 -12.40 4.35
N ALA A 355 -1.64 -12.37 4.98
CA ALA A 355 -0.51 -11.60 4.49
C ALA A 355 -0.07 -12.07 3.10
N LYS A 356 0.03 -13.40 2.93
CA LYS A 356 0.37 -13.98 1.61
C LYS A 356 -0.64 -13.56 0.54
N ALA A 357 -1.93 -13.61 0.82
CA ALA A 357 -2.97 -13.24 -0.16
C ALA A 357 -2.90 -11.77 -0.54
N GLN A 358 -2.64 -10.86 0.41
CA GLN A 358 -2.44 -9.45 0.11
C GLN A 358 -1.17 -9.22 -0.73
N MET A 359 -0.06 -9.87 -0.37
CA MET A 359 1.19 -9.76 -1.14
C MET A 359 1.01 -10.31 -2.56
N ASP A 360 0.41 -11.50 -2.72
CA ASP A 360 0.09 -12.08 -4.03
C ASP A 360 -0.84 -11.16 -4.85
N ALA A 361 -1.87 -10.57 -4.21
CA ALA A 361 -2.77 -9.63 -4.87
C ALA A 361 -2.02 -8.38 -5.37
N MET A 362 -1.13 -7.81 -4.55
CA MET A 362 -0.29 -6.67 -4.94
C MET A 362 0.70 -7.02 -6.05
N ASP A 363 1.22 -8.25 -6.08
CA ASP A 363 2.28 -8.66 -7.00
C ASP A 363 1.76 -8.96 -8.41
N PHE A 364 0.70 -9.77 -8.57
CA PHE A 364 0.24 -10.22 -9.89
C PHE A 364 -1.24 -9.97 -10.19
N ALA A 365 -2.10 -9.77 -9.20
CA ALA A 365 -3.55 -9.64 -9.36
C ALA A 365 -4.06 -8.21 -9.12
N SER A 366 -3.23 -7.20 -9.39
CA SER A 366 -3.63 -5.80 -9.27
C SER A 366 -2.99 -4.92 -10.33
N ILE A 367 -3.54 -3.71 -10.44
CA ILE A 367 -2.92 -2.54 -11.08
C ILE A 367 -2.89 -1.41 -10.06
N VAL A 368 -1.90 -0.55 -10.16
CA VAL A 368 -1.87 0.68 -9.35
C VAL A 368 -3.07 1.54 -9.71
N GLN A 369 -3.84 1.96 -8.71
CA GLN A 369 -4.88 2.96 -8.92
C GLN A 369 -4.24 4.24 -9.46
N PRO A 370 -4.64 4.72 -10.65
CA PRO A 370 -4.03 5.91 -11.23
C PRO A 370 -4.18 7.14 -10.34
N LEU A 371 -3.14 7.94 -10.24
CA LEU A 371 -3.10 9.18 -9.46
C LEU A 371 -3.43 10.43 -10.29
N GLN A 372 -3.98 10.26 -11.48
CA GLN A 372 -4.34 11.35 -12.38
C GLN A 372 -5.52 12.17 -11.83
N ALA A 373 -5.47 13.47 -12.03
CA ALA A 373 -6.51 14.41 -11.55
C ALA A 373 -7.92 14.01 -12.01
N ASN A 374 -8.04 13.45 -13.21
CA ASN A 374 -9.32 13.03 -13.79
C ASN A 374 -9.78 11.62 -13.34
N MET A 375 -9.02 10.94 -12.47
CA MET A 375 -9.43 9.60 -11.97
C MET A 375 -10.81 9.65 -11.30
N GLY A 376 -11.19 10.79 -10.72
CA GLY A 376 -12.51 11.02 -10.15
C GLY A 376 -13.68 10.76 -11.11
N ASN A 377 -13.46 10.93 -12.42
CA ASN A 377 -14.49 10.72 -13.44
C ASN A 377 -14.87 9.25 -13.64
N TYR A 378 -14.03 8.32 -13.18
CA TYR A 378 -14.26 6.87 -13.27
C TYR A 378 -15.39 6.41 -12.34
N TRP A 379 -15.46 6.91 -11.11
CA TRP A 379 -16.20 6.28 -10.02
C TRP A 379 -17.70 6.17 -10.28
N THR A 380 -18.35 7.29 -10.59
CA THR A 380 -19.81 7.32 -10.80
C THR A 380 -20.26 6.52 -12.02
N PRO A 381 -19.63 6.63 -13.21
CA PRO A 381 -20.04 5.82 -14.37
C PRO A 381 -19.85 4.32 -14.15
N ALA A 382 -18.74 3.89 -13.51
CA ALA A 382 -18.49 2.50 -13.18
C ALA A 382 -19.49 1.94 -12.16
N GLU A 383 -19.80 2.70 -11.12
CA GLU A 383 -20.83 2.33 -10.13
C GLU A 383 -22.21 2.22 -10.76
N SER A 384 -22.57 3.14 -11.67
CA SER A 384 -23.83 3.11 -12.40
C SER A 384 -23.94 1.86 -13.28
N MET A 385 -22.87 1.49 -14.00
CA MET A 385 -22.82 0.24 -14.77
C MET A 385 -23.06 -0.98 -13.88
N GLY A 386 -22.38 -1.06 -12.73
CA GLY A 386 -22.58 -2.15 -11.75
C GLY A 386 -24.01 -2.25 -11.25
N LYS A 387 -24.62 -1.12 -10.87
CA LYS A 387 -26.03 -1.05 -10.43
C LYS A 387 -27.01 -1.45 -11.55
N GLU A 388 -26.76 -1.03 -12.77
CA GLU A 388 -27.60 -1.38 -13.93
C GLU A 388 -27.47 -2.86 -14.30
N LEU A 389 -26.28 -3.47 -14.16
CA LEU A 389 -26.09 -4.91 -14.29
C LEU A 389 -26.90 -5.68 -13.23
N VAL A 390 -26.74 -5.32 -11.95
CA VAL A 390 -27.42 -5.98 -10.83
C VAL A 390 -28.94 -5.86 -10.94
N SER A 391 -29.45 -4.74 -11.45
CA SER A 391 -30.90 -4.54 -11.66
C SER A 391 -31.44 -5.22 -12.91
N GLY A 392 -30.59 -5.83 -13.77
CA GLY A 392 -30.97 -6.41 -15.05
C GLY A 392 -31.33 -5.39 -16.14
N THR A 393 -30.95 -4.12 -15.92
CA THR A 393 -31.14 -3.05 -16.94
C THR A 393 -30.16 -3.21 -18.10
N VAL A 394 -28.95 -3.71 -17.84
CA VAL A 394 -27.99 -4.11 -18.88
C VAL A 394 -28.29 -5.54 -19.33
N THR A 395 -28.41 -5.73 -20.63
CA THR A 395 -28.71 -7.01 -21.28
C THR A 395 -27.77 -7.17 -22.49
N HIS A 396 -27.70 -8.37 -23.05
CA HIS A 396 -26.93 -8.59 -24.30
C HIS A 396 -27.35 -7.66 -25.45
N ASP A 397 -28.65 -7.32 -25.54
CA ASP A 397 -29.17 -6.45 -26.60
C ASP A 397 -28.68 -5.00 -26.51
N ASN A 398 -28.33 -4.53 -25.29
CA ASN A 398 -27.89 -3.14 -25.07
C ASN A 398 -26.48 -3.03 -24.49
N ALA A 399 -25.77 -4.13 -24.30
CA ALA A 399 -24.43 -4.15 -23.70
C ALA A 399 -23.45 -3.18 -24.38
N ALA A 400 -23.46 -3.16 -25.74
CA ALA A 400 -22.59 -2.27 -26.51
C ALA A 400 -22.90 -0.79 -26.24
N ASP A 401 -24.18 -0.39 -26.27
CA ASP A 401 -24.60 0.99 -26.04
C ASP A 401 -24.28 1.43 -24.59
N LYS A 402 -24.52 0.54 -23.62
CA LYS A 402 -24.24 0.81 -22.20
C LYS A 402 -22.73 0.95 -21.92
N THR A 403 -21.93 0.10 -22.54
CA THR A 403 -20.46 0.18 -22.43
C THR A 403 -19.92 1.47 -23.01
N GLU A 404 -20.39 1.86 -24.20
CA GLU A 404 -19.99 3.11 -24.84
C GLU A 404 -20.46 4.33 -24.03
N ALA A 405 -21.66 4.31 -23.46
CA ALA A 405 -22.16 5.37 -22.59
C ALA A 405 -21.31 5.53 -21.32
N MET A 406 -20.89 4.40 -20.69
CA MET A 406 -19.99 4.40 -19.56
C MET A 406 -18.64 5.02 -19.94
N ASN A 407 -18.01 4.55 -21.02
CA ASN A 407 -16.72 5.06 -21.51
C ASN A 407 -16.78 6.57 -21.83
N THR A 408 -17.83 6.99 -22.54
CA THR A 408 -18.05 8.41 -22.86
C THR A 408 -18.20 9.26 -21.60
N SER A 409 -18.94 8.79 -20.60
CA SER A 409 -19.14 9.49 -19.33
C SER A 409 -17.83 9.66 -18.54
N MET A 410 -16.97 8.64 -18.52
CA MET A 410 -15.65 8.68 -17.88
C MET A 410 -14.73 9.71 -18.54
N ASN A 411 -14.80 9.86 -19.87
CA ASN A 411 -13.94 10.75 -20.64
C ASN A 411 -14.52 12.16 -20.85
N THR A 412 -15.75 12.39 -20.39
CA THR A 412 -16.34 13.73 -20.46
C THR A 412 -15.98 14.49 -19.21
N SER A 413 -15.20 15.55 -19.35
CA SER A 413 -14.92 16.45 -18.22
C SER A 413 -16.24 16.98 -17.67
N ALA A 414 -16.46 16.79 -16.37
CA ALA A 414 -17.49 17.55 -15.68
C ALA A 414 -17.16 19.03 -15.91
N VAL A 415 -18.00 19.73 -16.65
CA VAL A 415 -17.87 21.17 -16.82
C VAL A 415 -17.96 21.76 -15.41
N GLN A 416 -16.82 22.26 -14.91
CA GLN A 416 -16.74 22.95 -13.63
C GLN A 416 -17.50 24.27 -13.69
#